data_feb78574d8154f7fed93f71158375aa5
#
_entry.id   feb78574d8154f7fed93f71158375aa5
#
_cell.length_a   1.000
_cell.length_b   1.000
_cell.length_c   1.000
_cell.angle_alpha   90.00
_cell.angle_beta   90.00
_cell.angle_gamma   90.00
#
_symmetry.space_group_name_H-M   'P 1'
#
loop_
_entity.id
_entity.type
_entity.pdbx_description
1 polymer ?
#
loop_
_entity_poly.entity_id
_entity_poly.type
_entity_poly.pdbx_seq_one_letter_code
_entity_poly.pdbx_strand_id
1 'polypeptide(L)'
;MRYYEPEAGRFVNQDPIGLLGEEHLYQFADNALVWFDPLGLKKTYAQRLGTADERRVMKYLEGTGYKKAFSIQNASGNGLDIVALRPDGKYDIFEVKSSKRGKFKLSERQQKGGKCFAEQVLTEDVTDKKKGGYFMKGLDGKKTPLDKKNAQEIFNNIDKTETVFVDMNHKFQATRMTFSPW
;
A
#
# COMPACT_ATOMS: atom_id res chain seq x y z
N MET A 1 -20.70 -3.46 -16.57
CA MET A 1 -20.02 -4.22 -17.64
C MET A 1 -19.77 -3.26 -18.80
N ARG A 2 -18.55 -3.23 -19.33
CA ARG A 2 -18.20 -2.35 -20.47
C ARG A 2 -18.08 -3.17 -21.73
N TYR A 3 -18.59 -2.67 -22.86
CA TYR A 3 -18.47 -3.32 -24.15
C TYR A 3 -17.34 -2.69 -24.95
N TYR A 4 -16.40 -3.49 -25.40
CA TYR A 4 -15.28 -3.07 -26.22
C TYR A 4 -15.63 -3.25 -27.70
N GLU A 5 -15.41 -2.21 -28.50
CA GLU A 5 -15.58 -2.21 -29.95
C GLU A 5 -14.21 -2.35 -30.61
N PRO A 6 -13.87 -3.53 -31.13
CA PRO A 6 -12.54 -3.80 -31.70
C PRO A 6 -12.20 -2.92 -32.89
N GLU A 7 -13.21 -2.58 -33.71
CA GLU A 7 -13.01 -1.74 -34.90
C GLU A 7 -12.73 -0.29 -34.55
N ALA A 8 -13.32 0.21 -33.46
CA ALA A 8 -13.08 1.54 -32.97
C ALA A 8 -11.92 1.63 -31.96
N GLY A 9 -11.39 0.50 -31.50
CA GLY A 9 -10.29 0.42 -30.51
C GLY A 9 -10.63 1.02 -29.13
N ARG A 10 -11.91 1.10 -28.78
CA ARG A 10 -12.38 1.75 -27.54
C ARG A 10 -13.61 1.08 -26.95
N PHE A 11 -13.93 1.42 -25.70
CA PHE A 11 -15.21 1.04 -25.11
C PHE A 11 -16.36 1.89 -25.68
N VAL A 12 -17.54 1.28 -25.87
CA VAL A 12 -18.76 1.99 -26.30
C VAL A 12 -19.51 2.63 -25.13
N ASN A 13 -19.24 2.19 -23.90
CA ASN A 13 -19.80 2.75 -22.68
C ASN A 13 -18.74 3.53 -21.92
N GLN A 14 -19.16 4.61 -21.26
CA GLN A 14 -18.31 5.37 -20.35
C GLN A 14 -17.81 4.50 -19.19
N ASP A 15 -16.64 4.84 -18.65
CA ASP A 15 -16.13 4.22 -17.45
C ASP A 15 -17.03 4.52 -16.26
N PRO A 16 -17.58 3.51 -15.55
CA PRO A 16 -18.40 3.73 -14.36
C PRO A 16 -17.69 4.50 -13.24
N ILE A 17 -16.33 4.46 -13.23
CA ILE A 17 -15.53 5.25 -12.28
C ILE A 17 -15.22 6.67 -12.79
N GLY A 18 -15.69 7.02 -14.00
CA GLY A 18 -15.51 8.32 -14.61
C GLY A 18 -14.05 8.71 -14.79
N LEU A 19 -13.75 9.99 -14.75
CA LEU A 19 -12.39 10.54 -14.87
C LEU A 19 -11.42 10.14 -13.73
N LEU A 20 -11.89 9.40 -12.73
CA LEU A 20 -11.02 8.81 -11.71
C LEU A 20 -10.19 7.64 -12.25
N GLY A 21 -10.57 7.08 -13.38
CA GLY A 21 -9.85 6.00 -14.06
C GLY A 21 -8.69 6.49 -14.92
N GLU A 22 -8.93 7.43 -15.81
CA GLU A 22 -7.96 8.08 -16.72
C GLU A 22 -8.61 9.33 -17.35
N GLU A 23 -7.83 10.14 -18.07
CA GLU A 23 -8.33 11.37 -18.70
C GLU A 23 -9.39 11.13 -19.82
N HIS A 24 -9.49 9.88 -20.31
CA HIS A 24 -10.43 9.49 -21.36
C HIS A 24 -11.43 8.43 -20.92
N LEU A 25 -12.70 8.79 -20.87
CA LEU A 25 -13.82 7.93 -20.41
C LEU A 25 -14.04 6.66 -21.23
N TYR A 26 -13.57 6.62 -22.46
CA TYR A 26 -13.78 5.53 -23.43
C TYR A 26 -12.50 4.75 -23.77
N GLN A 27 -11.35 5.18 -23.26
CA GLN A 27 -10.09 4.54 -23.56
C GLN A 27 -9.96 3.19 -22.86
N PHE A 28 -9.47 2.17 -23.62
CA PHE A 28 -9.17 0.85 -23.07
C PHE A 28 -7.75 0.82 -22.48
N ALA A 29 -6.78 1.30 -23.22
CA ALA A 29 -5.37 1.40 -22.83
C ALA A 29 -4.64 2.35 -23.78
N ASP A 30 -3.49 2.87 -23.38
CA ASP A 30 -2.65 3.73 -24.24
C ASP A 30 -2.19 3.01 -25.52
N ASN A 31 -2.12 1.68 -25.49
CA ASN A 31 -1.88 0.84 -26.66
C ASN A 31 -2.62 -0.50 -26.52
N ALA A 32 -3.77 -0.62 -27.16
CA ALA A 32 -4.63 -1.81 -27.11
C ALA A 32 -3.99 -3.08 -27.72
N LEU A 33 -2.93 -2.93 -28.53
CA LEU A 33 -2.24 -4.07 -29.17
C LEU A 33 -1.19 -4.72 -28.24
N VAL A 34 -0.72 -3.98 -27.23
CA VAL A 34 0.33 -4.43 -26.29
C VAL A 34 -0.24 -4.66 -24.89
N TRP A 35 -1.40 -4.09 -24.58
CA TRP A 35 -2.02 -4.17 -23.27
C TRP A 35 -3.21 -5.13 -23.25
N PHE A 36 -3.06 -6.21 -22.51
CA PHE A 36 -4.10 -7.20 -22.29
C PHE A 36 -4.28 -7.39 -20.78
N ASP A 37 -5.43 -6.99 -20.26
CA ASP A 37 -5.85 -7.23 -18.87
C ASP A 37 -7.12 -8.11 -18.85
N PRO A 38 -6.95 -9.45 -19.02
CA PRO A 38 -8.07 -10.38 -19.19
C PRO A 38 -9.01 -10.45 -18.01
N LEU A 39 -8.58 -10.02 -16.85
CA LEU A 39 -9.31 -10.14 -15.58
C LEU A 39 -9.69 -8.79 -14.97
N GLY A 40 -9.31 -7.66 -15.57
CA GLY A 40 -9.55 -6.32 -15.02
C GLY A 40 -8.86 -6.10 -13.66
N LEU A 41 -7.75 -6.81 -13.41
CA LEU A 41 -7.05 -6.82 -12.13
C LEU A 41 -6.01 -5.69 -12.00
N LYS A 42 -6.01 -4.75 -12.94
CA LYS A 42 -5.16 -3.56 -12.84
C LYS A 42 -5.46 -2.85 -11.52
N LYS A 43 -4.44 -2.58 -10.73
CA LYS A 43 -4.59 -1.82 -9.48
C LYS A 43 -5.41 -0.58 -9.73
N THR A 44 -6.48 -0.37 -8.96
CA THR A 44 -7.28 0.84 -9.05
C THR A 44 -6.41 2.07 -8.81
N TYR A 45 -6.84 3.22 -9.30
CA TYR A 45 -6.13 4.49 -9.08
C TYR A 45 -5.86 4.74 -7.58
N ALA A 46 -6.84 4.45 -6.72
CA ALA A 46 -6.69 4.56 -5.27
C ALA A 46 -5.58 3.65 -4.72
N GLN A 47 -5.46 2.41 -5.22
CA GLN A 47 -4.39 1.48 -4.83
C GLN A 47 -3.00 1.94 -5.32
N ARG A 48 -2.92 2.57 -6.51
CA ARG A 48 -1.66 3.14 -7.01
C ARG A 48 -1.22 4.32 -6.15
N LEU A 49 -2.15 5.19 -5.76
CA LEU A 49 -1.88 6.31 -4.86
C LEU A 49 -1.41 5.83 -3.49
N GLY A 50 -2.11 4.88 -2.87
CA GLY A 50 -1.68 4.30 -1.60
C GLY A 50 -0.23 3.80 -1.66
N THR A 51 0.10 3.00 -2.69
CA THR A 51 1.47 2.50 -2.88
C THR A 51 2.49 3.64 -3.11
N ALA A 52 2.10 4.72 -3.80
CA ALA A 52 2.99 5.87 -4.01
C ALA A 52 3.24 6.64 -2.71
N ASP A 53 2.21 6.77 -1.87
CA ASP A 53 2.34 7.46 -0.59
C ASP A 53 3.09 6.64 0.46
N GLU A 54 2.89 5.32 0.52
CA GLU A 54 3.73 4.42 1.30
C GLU A 54 5.22 4.62 0.97
N ARG A 55 5.57 4.63 -0.33
CA ARG A 55 6.96 4.86 -0.78
C ARG A 55 7.48 6.25 -0.40
N ARG A 56 6.62 7.27 -0.45
CA ARG A 56 6.99 8.64 -0.05
C ARG A 56 7.28 8.71 1.43
N VAL A 57 6.45 8.09 2.26
CA VAL A 57 6.66 7.99 3.71
C VAL A 57 7.93 7.21 4.03
N MET A 58 8.16 6.05 3.39
CA MET A 58 9.42 5.29 3.56
C MET A 58 10.65 6.15 3.27
N LYS A 59 10.63 6.89 2.15
CA LYS A 59 11.74 7.79 1.76
C LYS A 59 11.96 8.90 2.79
N TYR A 60 10.87 9.46 3.32
CA TYR A 60 10.94 10.45 4.39
C TYR A 60 11.59 9.87 5.65
N LEU A 61 11.14 8.69 6.09
CA LEU A 61 11.66 8.02 7.29
C LEU A 61 13.16 7.72 7.16
N GLU A 62 13.62 7.16 6.04
CA GLU A 62 15.05 6.93 5.79
C GLU A 62 15.85 8.26 5.77
N GLY A 63 15.27 9.33 5.23
CA GLY A 63 15.85 10.67 5.26
C GLY A 63 15.92 11.32 6.64
N THR A 64 15.10 10.85 7.59
CA THR A 64 15.04 11.36 8.98
C THR A 64 15.79 10.50 9.99
N GLY A 65 16.56 9.51 9.53
CA GLY A 65 17.49 8.75 10.36
C GLY A 65 17.13 7.29 10.62
N TYR A 66 16.03 6.77 10.07
CA TYR A 66 15.79 5.33 10.07
C TYR A 66 16.79 4.63 9.15
N LYS A 67 17.33 3.50 9.60
CA LYS A 67 18.29 2.71 8.81
C LYS A 67 17.66 2.12 7.56
N LYS A 68 16.37 1.73 7.66
CA LYS A 68 15.63 1.06 6.58
C LYS A 68 14.14 1.16 6.83
N ALA A 69 13.36 1.35 5.77
CA ALA A 69 11.91 1.25 5.79
C ALA A 69 11.42 0.28 4.71
N PHE A 70 10.44 -0.57 5.04
CA PHE A 70 9.90 -1.58 4.14
C PHE A 70 8.46 -1.92 4.51
N SER A 71 7.67 -2.40 3.55
CA SER A 71 6.34 -2.97 3.81
C SER A 71 6.43 -4.47 4.08
N ILE A 72 5.47 -5.00 4.84
CA ILE A 72 5.24 -6.43 5.01
C ILE A 72 3.85 -6.72 4.49
N GLN A 73 3.76 -7.32 3.30
CA GLN A 73 2.48 -7.54 2.62
C GLN A 73 2.43 -8.94 2.02
N ASN A 74 1.24 -9.55 2.01
CA ASN A 74 0.98 -10.78 1.28
C ASN A 74 0.71 -10.51 -0.21
N ALA A 75 0.44 -11.56 -0.98
CA ALA A 75 0.15 -11.45 -2.41
C ALA A 75 -1.08 -10.56 -2.73
N SER A 76 -2.05 -10.48 -1.80
CA SER A 76 -3.24 -9.62 -1.94
C SER A 76 -2.99 -8.17 -1.52
N GLY A 77 -1.78 -7.83 -1.05
CA GLY A 77 -1.44 -6.49 -0.58
C GLY A 77 -1.91 -6.17 0.84
N ASN A 78 -2.34 -7.19 1.61
CA ASN A 78 -2.71 -7.02 3.01
C ASN A 78 -1.47 -7.22 3.90
N GLY A 79 -1.37 -6.46 4.99
CA GLY A 79 -0.27 -6.56 5.95
C GLY A 79 0.03 -5.22 6.61
N LEU A 80 1.31 -4.97 6.89
CA LEU A 80 1.82 -3.73 7.47
C LEU A 80 2.32 -2.82 6.36
N ASP A 81 1.79 -1.59 6.32
CA ASP A 81 2.13 -0.64 5.27
C ASP A 81 3.62 -0.27 5.33
N ILE A 82 4.13 0.07 6.53
CA ILE A 82 5.54 0.37 6.73
C ILE A 82 6.03 -0.17 8.07
N VAL A 83 7.18 -0.83 8.03
CA VAL A 83 8.00 -1.20 9.18
C VAL A 83 9.34 -0.51 9.02
N ALA A 84 9.74 0.31 9.98
CA ALA A 84 10.95 1.10 9.91
C ALA A 84 11.94 0.74 11.03
N LEU A 85 13.16 0.37 10.63
CA LEU A 85 14.24 0.02 11.55
C LEU A 85 14.99 1.26 12.02
N ARG A 86 14.99 1.49 13.31
CA ARG A 86 15.74 2.57 13.97
C ARG A 86 17.22 2.25 14.11
N PRO A 87 18.08 3.28 14.34
CA PRO A 87 19.50 3.09 14.64
C PRO A 87 19.79 2.22 15.88
N ASP A 88 18.89 2.24 16.88
CA ASP A 88 19.01 1.47 18.12
C ASP A 88 18.55 0.00 18.00
N GLY A 89 18.12 -0.44 16.80
CA GLY A 89 17.66 -1.81 16.52
C GLY A 89 16.19 -2.06 16.80
N LYS A 90 15.42 -1.04 17.23
CA LYS A 90 13.99 -1.13 17.42
C LYS A 90 13.24 -0.87 16.10
N TYR A 91 12.00 -1.31 16.05
CA TYR A 91 11.11 -1.14 14.91
C TYR A 91 9.92 -0.25 15.27
N ASP A 92 9.67 0.74 14.41
CA ASP A 92 8.44 1.51 14.45
C ASP A 92 7.54 1.08 13.28
N ILE A 93 6.23 1.02 13.52
CA ILE A 93 5.25 0.57 12.55
C ILE A 93 4.33 1.74 12.19
N PHE A 94 4.13 1.93 10.89
CA PHE A 94 3.32 3.01 10.38
C PHE A 94 2.22 2.49 9.45
N GLU A 95 1.00 2.89 9.72
CA GLU A 95 -0.14 2.76 8.82
C GLU A 95 -0.28 4.03 8.00
N VAL A 96 -0.35 3.92 6.68
CA VAL A 96 -0.45 5.08 5.78
C VAL A 96 -1.87 5.26 5.29
N LYS A 97 -2.43 6.42 5.52
CA LYS A 97 -3.76 6.80 5.05
C LYS A 97 -3.70 8.04 4.19
N SER A 98 -4.16 7.94 2.96
CA SER A 98 -4.19 9.04 2.00
C SER A 98 -5.61 9.48 1.75
N SER A 99 -5.88 10.79 1.82
CA SER A 99 -7.21 11.33 1.55
C SER A 99 -7.16 12.75 1.04
N LYS A 100 -8.06 13.07 0.08
CA LYS A 100 -8.34 14.43 -0.38
C LYS A 100 -9.22 15.23 0.60
N ARG A 101 -9.97 14.54 1.45
CA ARG A 101 -11.00 15.14 2.31
C ARG A 101 -10.69 15.05 3.79
N GLY A 102 -9.49 14.57 4.16
CA GLY A 102 -9.10 14.36 5.55
C GLY A 102 -9.95 13.33 6.31
N LYS A 103 -10.75 12.52 5.60
CA LYS A 103 -11.56 11.46 6.21
C LYS A 103 -10.89 10.13 5.97
N PHE A 104 -10.61 9.41 7.06
CA PHE A 104 -9.93 8.13 7.06
C PHE A 104 -10.78 7.11 7.82
N LYS A 105 -10.77 5.87 7.35
CA LYS A 105 -11.43 4.76 8.04
C LYS A 105 -10.42 3.64 8.25
N LEU A 106 -10.26 3.24 9.50
CA LEU A 106 -9.52 2.03 9.87
C LEU A 106 -10.43 0.81 9.71
N SER A 107 -9.88 -0.31 9.29
CA SER A 107 -10.57 -1.60 9.33
C SER A 107 -10.81 -2.03 10.79
N GLU A 108 -11.74 -2.95 11.03
CA GLU A 108 -12.04 -3.46 12.38
C GLU A 108 -10.79 -4.03 13.08
N ARG A 109 -9.91 -4.69 12.32
CA ARG A 109 -8.63 -5.19 12.85
C ARG A 109 -7.71 -4.06 13.27
N GLN A 110 -7.60 -3.00 12.48
CA GLN A 110 -6.77 -1.84 12.76
C GLN A 110 -7.30 -0.98 13.92
N GLN A 111 -8.62 -0.98 14.16
CA GLN A 111 -9.25 -0.28 15.29
C GLN A 111 -8.86 -0.85 16.66
N LYS A 112 -8.34 -2.07 16.72
CA LYS A 112 -7.81 -2.70 17.94
C LYS A 112 -6.46 -2.13 18.38
N GLY A 113 -5.89 -1.20 17.61
CA GLY A 113 -4.60 -0.57 17.86
C GLY A 113 -3.47 -1.18 17.03
N GLY A 114 -2.50 -0.34 16.71
CA GLY A 114 -1.42 -0.68 15.80
C GLY A 114 -0.56 -1.84 16.28
N LYS A 115 -0.24 -1.89 17.57
CA LYS A 115 0.54 -2.99 18.14
C LYS A 115 -0.18 -4.33 18.03
N CYS A 116 -1.46 -4.38 18.40
CA CYS A 116 -2.27 -5.61 18.28
C CYS A 116 -2.40 -6.06 16.83
N PHE A 117 -2.58 -5.12 15.89
CA PHE A 117 -2.63 -5.43 14.46
C PHE A 117 -1.28 -5.97 13.95
N ALA A 118 -0.18 -5.35 14.33
CA ALA A 118 1.16 -5.80 13.96
C ALA A 118 1.48 -7.20 14.52
N GLU A 119 1.13 -7.44 15.77
CA GLU A 119 1.27 -8.75 16.40
C GLU A 119 0.52 -9.83 15.63
N GLN A 120 -0.72 -9.58 15.24
CA GLN A 120 -1.50 -10.51 14.43
C GLN A 120 -0.82 -10.82 13.10
N VAL A 121 -0.36 -9.80 12.36
CA VAL A 121 0.30 -9.99 11.06
C VAL A 121 1.60 -10.79 11.21
N LEU A 122 2.38 -10.54 12.26
CA LEU A 122 3.70 -11.17 12.46
C LEU A 122 3.63 -12.57 13.05
N THR A 123 2.53 -12.95 13.73
CA THR A 123 2.40 -14.26 14.42
C THR A 123 1.49 -15.22 13.66
N GLU A 124 0.40 -14.75 13.08
CA GLU A 124 -0.67 -15.64 12.62
C GLU A 124 -0.34 -16.45 11.37
N ASP A 125 0.47 -15.93 10.43
CA ASP A 125 0.52 -16.55 9.12
C ASP A 125 1.74 -16.22 8.24
N VAL A 126 2.87 -15.89 8.84
CA VAL A 126 4.09 -15.49 8.09
C VAL A 126 4.49 -16.51 7.02
N THR A 127 4.12 -17.77 7.22
CA THR A 127 4.50 -18.88 6.33
C THR A 127 3.32 -19.64 5.73
N ASP A 128 2.09 -19.15 5.88
CA ASP A 128 0.93 -19.84 5.30
C ASP A 128 1.00 -19.80 3.77
N LYS A 129 1.45 -20.92 3.20
CA LYS A 129 1.55 -21.11 1.75
C LYS A 129 0.21 -20.98 1.02
N LYS A 130 -0.92 -21.25 1.71
CA LYS A 130 -2.25 -21.08 1.12
C LYS A 130 -2.62 -19.62 0.89
N LYS A 131 -2.08 -18.71 1.70
CA LYS A 131 -2.25 -17.25 1.55
C LYS A 131 -1.09 -16.61 0.78
N GLY A 132 -0.15 -17.40 0.25
CA GLY A 132 0.98 -16.91 -0.54
C GLY A 132 2.16 -16.37 0.29
N GLY A 133 2.11 -16.47 1.64
CA GLY A 133 3.13 -15.94 2.54
C GLY A 133 3.18 -14.40 2.56
N TYR A 134 4.04 -13.86 3.42
CA TYR A 134 4.32 -12.43 3.47
C TYR A 134 5.70 -12.12 2.88
N PHE A 135 5.84 -10.94 2.33
CA PHE A 135 7.08 -10.44 1.74
C PHE A 135 7.42 -9.08 2.32
N MET A 136 8.69 -8.88 2.62
CA MET A 136 9.25 -7.55 2.87
C MET A 136 9.57 -6.88 1.54
N LYS A 137 9.20 -5.61 1.37
CA LYS A 137 9.48 -4.84 0.16
C LYS A 137 9.94 -3.44 0.52
N GLY A 138 11.19 -3.12 0.26
CA GLY A 138 11.79 -1.80 0.46
C GLY A 138 11.60 -0.84 -0.71
N LEU A 139 12.28 0.31 -0.63
CA LEU A 139 12.29 1.35 -1.68
C LEU A 139 12.86 0.85 -3.01
N ASP A 140 13.78 -0.11 -2.99
CA ASP A 140 14.33 -0.76 -4.18
C ASP A 140 13.30 -1.60 -4.95
N GLY A 141 12.14 -1.86 -4.33
CA GLY A 141 11.07 -2.68 -4.90
C GLY A 141 11.33 -4.18 -4.85
N LYS A 142 12.50 -4.61 -4.35
CA LYS A 142 12.84 -6.03 -4.20
C LYS A 142 11.96 -6.68 -3.15
N LYS A 143 11.35 -7.81 -3.50
CA LYS A 143 10.57 -8.63 -2.57
C LYS A 143 11.45 -9.70 -1.95
N THR A 144 11.49 -9.74 -0.63
CA THR A 144 12.18 -10.78 0.14
C THR A 144 11.13 -11.51 0.98
N PRO A 145 11.02 -12.84 0.92
CA PRO A 145 10.10 -13.57 1.78
C PRO A 145 10.34 -13.24 3.25
N LEU A 146 9.27 -13.04 4.01
CA LEU A 146 9.35 -12.90 5.46
C LEU A 146 9.41 -14.28 6.10
N ASP A 147 10.50 -14.62 6.73
CA ASP A 147 10.64 -15.84 7.50
C ASP A 147 10.24 -15.65 8.98
N LYS A 148 10.08 -16.76 9.70
CA LYS A 148 9.67 -16.75 11.11
C LYS A 148 10.67 -16.03 12.01
N LYS A 149 11.97 -16.13 11.71
CA LYS A 149 13.03 -15.50 12.50
C LYS A 149 12.94 -13.99 12.40
N ASN A 150 12.85 -13.46 11.19
CA ASN A 150 12.72 -12.03 10.94
C ASN A 150 11.39 -11.49 11.50
N ALA A 151 10.29 -12.24 11.35
CA ALA A 151 9.01 -11.84 11.95
C ALA A 151 9.08 -11.76 13.47
N GLN A 152 9.70 -12.73 14.13
CA GLN A 152 9.89 -12.75 15.58
C GLN A 152 10.84 -11.65 16.07
N GLU A 153 11.89 -11.37 15.32
CA GLU A 153 12.79 -10.25 15.61
C GLU A 153 12.05 -8.91 15.59
N ILE A 154 11.27 -8.64 14.54
CA ILE A 154 10.45 -7.43 14.44
C ILE A 154 9.48 -7.37 15.60
N PHE A 155 8.73 -8.45 15.85
CA PHE A 155 7.73 -8.53 16.92
C PHE A 155 8.31 -8.17 18.29
N ASN A 156 9.47 -8.77 18.64
CA ASN A 156 10.11 -8.58 19.96
C ASN A 156 10.67 -7.17 20.15
N ASN A 157 10.88 -6.42 19.06
CA ASN A 157 11.53 -5.11 19.08
C ASN A 157 10.62 -3.97 18.58
N ILE A 158 9.29 -4.18 18.54
CA ILE A 158 8.35 -3.10 18.24
C ILE A 158 8.37 -2.07 19.38
N ASP A 159 8.64 -0.80 19.03
CA ASP A 159 8.64 0.32 19.96
C ASP A 159 7.38 1.17 19.80
N LYS A 160 7.15 1.72 18.61
CA LYS A 160 6.02 2.59 18.32
C LYS A 160 5.12 2.07 17.22
N THR A 161 3.85 2.46 17.30
CA THR A 161 2.90 2.32 16.19
C THR A 161 2.22 3.67 15.95
N GLU A 162 2.25 4.13 14.71
CA GLU A 162 1.72 5.45 14.32
C GLU A 162 0.93 5.35 13.02
N THR A 163 -0.09 6.20 12.88
CA THR A 163 -0.77 6.42 11.61
C THR A 163 -0.20 7.66 10.95
N VAL A 164 0.16 7.54 9.68
CA VAL A 164 0.63 8.66 8.85
C VAL A 164 -0.50 9.09 7.93
N PHE A 165 -1.04 10.27 8.16
CA PHE A 165 -2.04 10.87 7.30
C PHE A 165 -1.35 11.70 6.21
N VAL A 166 -1.61 11.35 4.95
CA VAL A 166 -1.11 12.07 3.79
C VAL A 166 -2.24 12.87 3.17
N ASP A 167 -2.22 14.19 3.39
CA ASP A 167 -3.17 15.10 2.75
C ASP A 167 -2.79 15.32 1.30
N MET A 168 -3.79 15.32 0.43
CA MET A 168 -3.60 15.50 -1.01
C MET A 168 -4.38 16.71 -1.51
N ASN A 169 -3.79 17.43 -2.46
CA ASN A 169 -4.50 18.45 -3.22
C ASN A 169 -5.44 17.83 -4.28
N HIS A 170 -6.18 18.68 -5.01
CA HIS A 170 -7.08 18.27 -6.09
C HIS A 170 -6.38 17.56 -7.26
N LYS A 171 -5.05 17.73 -7.41
CA LYS A 171 -4.21 17.07 -8.41
C LYS A 171 -3.57 15.77 -7.89
N PHE A 172 -3.99 15.27 -6.71
CA PHE A 172 -3.44 14.10 -6.05
C PHE A 172 -1.94 14.18 -5.71
N GLN A 173 -1.45 15.38 -5.47
CA GLN A 173 -0.10 15.60 -4.96
C GLN A 173 -0.17 15.70 -3.44
N ALA A 174 0.71 15.01 -2.73
CA ALA A 174 0.81 15.11 -1.28
C ALA A 174 1.29 16.51 -0.89
N THR A 175 0.54 17.14 0.02
CA THR A 175 0.81 18.50 0.50
C THR A 175 1.31 18.51 1.93
N ARG A 176 0.90 17.51 2.73
CA ARG A 176 1.23 17.42 4.15
C ARG A 176 1.27 15.97 4.61
N MET A 177 2.16 15.67 5.54
CA MET A 177 2.17 14.41 6.29
C MET A 177 2.00 14.73 7.78
N THR A 178 1.09 14.04 8.45
CA THR A 178 0.84 14.19 9.89
C THR A 178 0.94 12.82 10.53
N PHE A 179 1.72 12.71 11.59
CA PHE A 179 1.92 11.49 12.38
C PHE A 179 1.04 11.55 13.61
N SER A 180 0.38 10.46 13.92
CA SER A 180 -0.50 10.32 15.09
C SER A 180 -0.32 8.93 15.70
N PRO A 181 -0.33 8.78 17.02
CA PRO A 181 -0.33 7.47 17.67
C PRO A 181 -1.46 6.59 17.12
N TRP A 182 -1.18 5.30 16.95
CA TRP A 182 -2.13 4.33 16.40
C TRP A 182 -2.54 3.31 17.45
#